data_93fb277434619820b7fb86798b425391
#
_entry.id   93fb277434619820b7fb86798b425391
#
_cell.length_a   1.000
_cell.length_b   1.000
_cell.length_c   1.000
_cell.angle_alpha   90.00
_cell.angle_beta   90.00
_cell.angle_gamma   90.00
#
_symmetry.space_group_name_H-M   'P 1'
#
loop_
_entity.id
_entity.type
_entity.pdbx_description
1 polymer ?
#
loop_
_entity_poly.entity_id
_entity_poly.type
_entity_poly.pdbx_seq_one_letter_code
_entity_poly.pdbx_strand_id
1 'polypeptide(L)'
;NAKFSNKRVVLNKAQQAVELNSLSDIEKCTAIMLYSALPGASRHHLGTDLDIFDKSAVSDDYELQLTPDEYQHGGPFAELSQWLDTHLAEFGFYRPYQHDLGGVAPELWHISHIAQSEQLMSHLSLEVLHNCIKESDLLGKDAILTHLPALYERFVINVSPPAKQY
;
A
#
# COMPACT_ATOMS: atom_id res chain seq x y z
N ASN A 1 -0.84 13.07 8.36
CA ASN A 1 -0.47 14.02 9.42
C ASN A 1 -0.12 13.34 10.76
N ALA A 2 -0.98 12.40 11.29
CA ALA A 2 -0.76 11.78 12.59
C ALA A 2 0.57 10.99 12.68
N LYS A 3 0.92 10.23 11.64
CA LYS A 3 2.22 9.52 11.54
C LYS A 3 3.38 10.52 11.46
N PHE A 4 3.29 11.55 10.63
CA PHE A 4 4.34 12.56 10.46
C PHE A 4 4.65 13.33 11.76
N SER A 5 3.61 13.64 12.55
CA SER A 5 3.74 14.30 13.86
C SER A 5 4.01 13.34 15.03
N ASN A 6 4.40 12.10 14.74
CA ASN A 6 4.71 11.05 15.74
C ASN A 6 3.56 10.70 16.70
N LYS A 7 2.30 10.98 16.31
CA LYS A 7 1.09 10.59 17.06
C LYS A 7 0.62 9.17 16.76
N ARG A 8 1.16 8.55 15.73
CA ARG A 8 0.94 7.14 15.35
C ARG A 8 2.27 6.52 14.96
N VAL A 9 2.49 5.29 15.38
CA VAL A 9 3.70 4.53 15.07
C VAL A 9 3.84 4.36 13.56
N VAL A 10 5.07 4.47 13.08
CA VAL A 10 5.49 4.12 11.73
C VAL A 10 6.39 2.90 11.83
N LEU A 11 6.12 1.89 11.03
CA LEU A 11 6.90 0.65 11.00
C LEU A 11 7.80 0.62 9.77
N ASN A 12 8.98 0.03 9.90
CA ASN A 12 9.83 -0.34 8.79
C ASN A 12 9.39 -1.71 8.22
N LYS A 13 10.06 -2.18 7.15
CA LYS A 13 9.75 -3.50 6.53
C LYS A 13 9.97 -4.70 7.46
N ALA A 14 10.77 -4.55 8.51
CA ALA A 14 10.98 -5.56 9.54
C ALA A 14 9.97 -5.46 10.70
N GLN A 15 8.87 -4.71 10.51
CA GLN A 15 7.82 -4.47 11.52
C GLN A 15 8.33 -3.81 12.81
N GLN A 16 9.45 -3.08 12.74
CA GLN A 16 10.03 -2.36 13.86
C GLN A 16 9.64 -0.87 13.80
N ALA A 17 9.41 -0.26 14.95
CA ALA A 17 9.11 1.17 15.04
C ALA A 17 10.27 2.04 14.54
N VAL A 18 9.95 3.03 13.72
CA VAL A 18 10.90 4.00 13.18
C VAL A 18 10.93 5.25 14.08
N GLU A 19 12.13 5.65 14.50
CA GLU A 19 12.32 6.91 15.23
C GLU A 19 12.31 8.10 14.24
N LEU A 20 11.15 8.75 14.12
CA LEU A 20 10.95 9.80 13.11
C LEU A 20 11.62 11.14 13.47
N ASN A 21 11.89 11.41 14.76
CA ASN A 21 12.39 12.73 15.19
C ASN A 21 13.78 13.05 14.65
N SER A 22 14.57 12.02 14.34
CA SER A 22 15.93 12.16 13.79
C SER A 22 15.96 12.29 12.26
N LEU A 23 14.81 12.11 11.57
CA LEU A 23 14.71 12.08 10.13
C LEU A 23 14.36 13.44 9.55
N SER A 24 14.87 13.75 8.36
CA SER A 24 14.39 14.86 7.54
C SER A 24 12.95 14.63 7.08
N ASP A 25 12.27 15.67 6.62
CA ASP A 25 10.88 15.56 6.20
C ASP A 25 10.67 14.57 5.05
N ILE A 26 11.59 14.52 4.09
CA ILE A 26 11.48 13.54 3.00
C ILE A 26 11.72 12.10 3.48
N GLU A 27 12.62 11.88 4.42
CA GLU A 27 12.83 10.57 5.03
C GLU A 27 11.62 10.12 5.83
N LYS A 28 11.00 11.02 6.62
CA LYS A 28 9.72 10.75 7.30
C LYS A 28 8.63 10.34 6.30
N CYS A 29 8.45 11.13 5.23
CA CYS A 29 7.48 10.82 4.18
C CYS A 29 7.75 9.44 3.57
N THR A 30 8.99 9.14 3.23
CA THR A 30 9.40 7.86 2.65
C THR A 30 9.12 6.68 3.60
N ALA A 31 9.44 6.84 4.89
CA ALA A 31 9.15 5.82 5.90
C ALA A 31 7.63 5.57 6.06
N ILE A 32 6.84 6.65 6.08
CA ILE A 32 5.37 6.57 6.17
C ILE A 32 4.77 5.87 4.94
N MET A 33 5.33 6.13 3.75
CA MET A 33 4.82 5.60 2.48
C MET A 33 5.07 4.12 2.27
N LEU A 34 5.82 3.45 3.14
CA LEU A 34 5.92 1.99 3.11
C LEU A 34 4.57 1.29 3.32
N TYR A 35 3.68 1.87 4.13
CA TYR A 35 2.36 1.32 4.48
C TYR A 35 1.24 2.37 4.45
N SER A 36 1.44 3.50 3.77
CA SER A 36 0.43 4.56 3.69
C SER A 36 0.60 5.37 2.42
N ALA A 37 -0.38 5.37 1.58
CA ALA A 37 -0.36 6.16 0.35
C ALA A 37 -0.38 7.67 0.64
N LEU A 38 0.12 8.46 -0.31
CA LEU A 38 -0.15 9.89 -0.36
C LEU A 38 -1.65 10.16 -0.50
N PRO A 39 -2.17 11.27 0.07
CA PRO A 39 -3.54 11.71 -0.17
C PRO A 39 -3.84 11.79 -1.68
N GLY A 40 -4.92 11.15 -2.10
CA GLY A 40 -5.31 11.04 -3.50
C GLY A 40 -4.66 9.90 -4.28
N ALA A 41 -3.59 9.26 -3.75
CA ALA A 41 -2.87 8.19 -4.43
C ALA A 41 -3.13 6.78 -3.87
N SER A 42 -4.02 6.62 -2.90
CA SER A 42 -4.40 5.30 -2.42
C SER A 42 -5.19 4.55 -3.48
N ARG A 43 -4.78 3.32 -3.79
CA ARG A 43 -5.50 2.47 -4.74
C ARG A 43 -6.92 2.13 -4.28
N HIS A 44 -7.19 2.09 -2.98
CA HIS A 44 -8.54 1.93 -2.44
C HIS A 44 -9.51 3.05 -2.87
N HIS A 45 -9.01 4.26 -3.20
CA HIS A 45 -9.84 5.35 -3.72
C HIS A 45 -10.40 5.05 -5.12
N LEU A 46 -9.82 4.11 -5.85
CA LEU A 46 -10.32 3.68 -7.15
C LEU A 46 -11.58 2.82 -7.03
N GLY A 47 -11.85 2.24 -5.85
CA GLY A 47 -12.95 1.31 -5.63
C GLY A 47 -12.75 -0.08 -6.27
N THR A 48 -11.54 -0.36 -6.75
CA THR A 48 -11.15 -1.61 -7.42
C THR A 48 -10.22 -2.47 -6.60
N ASP A 49 -9.79 -1.95 -5.47
CA ASP A 49 -8.78 -2.55 -4.58
C ASP A 49 -9.39 -2.82 -3.20
N LEU A 50 -9.15 -4.01 -2.68
CA LEU A 50 -9.73 -4.54 -1.44
C LEU A 50 -8.64 -5.14 -0.57
N ASP A 51 -8.78 -4.98 0.75
CA ASP A 51 -8.06 -5.78 1.74
C ASP A 51 -8.97 -6.92 2.20
N ILE A 52 -8.49 -8.16 2.11
CA ILE A 52 -9.29 -9.35 2.37
C ILE A 52 -8.66 -10.23 3.43
N PHE A 53 -9.49 -10.83 4.28
CA PHE A 53 -9.11 -11.83 5.27
C PHE A 53 -10.21 -12.89 5.42
N ASP A 54 -9.87 -14.04 5.97
CA ASP A 54 -10.84 -15.10 6.26
C ASP A 54 -11.35 -14.97 7.70
N LYS A 55 -12.59 -14.48 7.84
CA LYS A 55 -13.21 -14.35 9.16
C LYS A 55 -13.42 -15.71 9.85
N SER A 56 -13.55 -16.79 9.10
CA SER A 56 -13.74 -18.13 9.65
C SER A 56 -12.48 -18.73 10.28
N ALA A 57 -11.30 -18.21 9.90
CA ALA A 57 -10.00 -18.67 10.40
C ALA A 57 -9.64 -18.08 11.78
N VAL A 58 -10.43 -17.15 12.31
CA VAL A 58 -10.14 -16.43 13.55
C VAL A 58 -11.39 -16.31 14.44
N SER A 59 -11.18 -16.07 15.71
CA SER A 59 -12.26 -15.83 16.69
C SER A 59 -12.95 -14.47 16.44
N ASP A 60 -14.13 -14.27 17.05
CA ASP A 60 -14.91 -13.05 16.87
C ASP A 60 -14.25 -11.81 17.47
N ASP A 61 -13.42 -11.99 18.46
CA ASP A 61 -12.65 -10.95 19.15
C ASP A 61 -11.25 -10.73 18.56
N TYR A 62 -10.91 -11.41 17.46
CA TYR A 62 -9.62 -11.24 16.78
C TYR A 62 -9.46 -9.82 16.24
N GLU A 63 -8.36 -9.17 16.60
CA GLU A 63 -7.99 -7.84 16.10
C GLU A 63 -7.08 -7.97 14.86
N LEU A 64 -7.67 -7.81 13.68
CA LEU A 64 -6.97 -7.83 12.41
C LEU A 64 -5.91 -6.73 12.35
N GLN A 65 -4.67 -7.09 12.05
CA GLN A 65 -3.53 -6.16 11.97
C GLN A 65 -3.13 -5.80 10.54
N LEU A 66 -3.47 -6.64 9.55
CA LEU A 66 -2.98 -6.54 8.17
C LEU A 66 -1.46 -6.48 8.13
N THR A 67 -0.85 -7.52 8.66
CA THR A 67 0.61 -7.71 8.68
C THR A 67 1.01 -8.94 7.88
N PRO A 68 2.25 -8.98 7.33
CA PRO A 68 2.72 -10.15 6.60
C PRO A 68 2.64 -11.46 7.40
N ASP A 69 2.88 -11.40 8.71
CA ASP A 69 2.87 -12.59 9.59
C ASP A 69 1.48 -13.26 9.64
N GLU A 70 0.40 -12.50 9.45
CA GLU A 70 -0.96 -13.07 9.41
C GLU A 70 -1.21 -13.90 8.14
N TYR A 71 -0.50 -13.63 7.03
CA TYR A 71 -0.72 -14.24 5.71
C TYR A 71 0.40 -15.20 5.28
N GLN A 72 1.50 -15.28 6.05
CA GLN A 72 2.61 -16.20 5.81
C GLN A 72 2.41 -17.53 6.52
N HIS A 73 3.31 -18.48 6.28
CA HIS A 73 3.27 -19.80 6.89
C HIS A 73 3.18 -19.70 8.43
N GLY A 74 2.17 -20.33 9.00
CA GLY A 74 1.88 -20.29 10.44
C GLY A 74 0.93 -19.18 10.87
N GLY A 75 0.64 -18.22 10.01
CA GLY A 75 -0.38 -17.18 10.27
C GLY A 75 -1.81 -17.69 10.04
N PRO A 76 -2.81 -17.01 10.61
CA PRO A 76 -4.21 -17.44 10.53
C PRO A 76 -4.75 -17.42 9.09
N PHE A 77 -4.20 -16.57 8.20
CA PHE A 77 -4.66 -16.42 6.83
C PHE A 77 -3.70 -17.05 5.80
N ALA A 78 -2.80 -17.95 6.23
CA ALA A 78 -1.85 -18.63 5.34
C ALA A 78 -2.55 -19.44 4.25
N GLU A 79 -3.63 -20.17 4.59
CA GLU A 79 -4.41 -20.96 3.64
C GLU A 79 -5.13 -20.05 2.63
N LEU A 80 -5.74 -18.97 3.10
CA LEU A 80 -6.31 -17.95 2.22
C LEU A 80 -5.25 -17.39 1.26
N SER A 81 -4.06 -17.07 1.76
CA SER A 81 -2.97 -16.53 0.95
C SER A 81 -2.56 -17.48 -0.17
N GLN A 82 -2.42 -18.78 0.12
CA GLN A 82 -2.13 -19.80 -0.88
C GLN A 82 -3.25 -19.97 -1.92
N TRP A 83 -4.50 -19.91 -1.47
CA TRP A 83 -5.64 -19.96 -2.36
C TRP A 83 -5.66 -18.78 -3.33
N LEU A 84 -5.39 -17.58 -2.82
CA LEU A 84 -5.30 -16.37 -3.63
C LEU A 84 -4.16 -16.43 -4.65
N ASP A 85 -2.98 -16.96 -4.28
CA ASP A 85 -1.86 -17.12 -5.20
C ASP A 85 -2.23 -18.01 -6.41
N THR A 86 -3.12 -18.96 -6.18
CA THR A 86 -3.54 -19.92 -7.23
C THR A 86 -4.69 -19.42 -8.08
N HIS A 87 -5.66 -18.71 -7.45
CA HIS A 87 -6.98 -18.48 -8.07
C HIS A 87 -7.30 -17.03 -8.41
N LEU A 88 -6.58 -16.03 -7.88
CA LEU A 88 -6.92 -14.62 -8.11
C LEU A 88 -7.13 -14.27 -9.60
N ALA A 89 -6.26 -14.78 -10.46
CA ALA A 89 -6.31 -14.49 -11.90
C ALA A 89 -7.59 -15.01 -12.57
N GLU A 90 -8.17 -16.13 -12.08
CA GLU A 90 -9.42 -16.71 -12.59
C GLU A 90 -10.60 -15.74 -12.39
N PHE A 91 -10.53 -14.91 -11.36
CA PHE A 91 -11.56 -13.91 -11.02
C PHE A 91 -11.21 -12.49 -11.51
N GLY A 92 -10.14 -12.34 -12.31
CA GLY A 92 -9.72 -11.06 -12.84
C GLY A 92 -9.03 -10.14 -11.81
N PHE A 93 -8.51 -10.71 -10.71
CA PHE A 93 -7.77 -10.00 -9.68
C PHE A 93 -6.28 -10.35 -9.67
N TYR A 94 -5.47 -9.51 -9.04
CA TYR A 94 -4.05 -9.72 -8.78
C TYR A 94 -3.62 -9.00 -7.49
N ARG A 95 -2.41 -9.26 -7.02
CA ARG A 95 -1.80 -8.55 -5.89
C ARG A 95 -0.82 -7.49 -6.41
N PRO A 96 -1.13 -6.18 -6.32
CA PRO A 96 -0.23 -5.12 -6.75
C PRO A 96 1.03 -5.01 -5.88
N TYR A 97 0.95 -5.45 -4.62
CA TYR A 97 2.03 -5.42 -3.65
C TYR A 97 2.50 -6.82 -3.23
N GLN A 98 2.57 -7.76 -4.19
CA GLN A 98 2.96 -9.14 -3.93
C GLN A 98 4.44 -9.25 -3.54
N HIS A 99 5.30 -8.42 -4.14
CA HIS A 99 6.75 -8.45 -3.96
C HIS A 99 7.29 -7.09 -3.53
N ASP A 100 8.43 -7.11 -2.81
CA ASP A 100 9.15 -5.88 -2.50
C ASP A 100 9.87 -5.34 -3.75
N LEU A 101 9.31 -4.33 -4.35
CA LEU A 101 9.86 -3.61 -5.50
C LEU A 101 10.60 -2.31 -5.10
N GLY A 102 10.89 -2.14 -3.80
CA GLY A 102 11.56 -0.94 -3.28
C GLY A 102 10.63 0.25 -2.99
N GLY A 103 9.34 0.09 -3.23
CA GLY A 103 8.27 1.06 -2.95
C GLY A 103 7.46 0.69 -1.71
N VAL A 104 6.15 0.56 -1.89
CA VAL A 104 5.21 0.03 -0.88
C VAL A 104 5.70 -1.36 -0.44
N ALA A 105 5.63 -1.64 0.86
CA ALA A 105 5.98 -2.94 1.40
C ALA A 105 5.01 -4.03 0.89
N PRO A 106 5.40 -5.31 0.87
CA PRO A 106 4.48 -6.38 0.50
C PRO A 106 3.22 -6.41 1.36
N GLU A 107 2.06 -6.49 0.70
CA GLU A 107 0.74 -6.54 1.30
C GLU A 107 -0.03 -7.73 0.72
N LEU A 108 0.07 -8.89 1.40
CA LEU A 108 -0.49 -10.15 0.89
C LEU A 108 -2.03 -10.20 0.95
N TRP A 109 -2.64 -9.28 1.70
CA TRP A 109 -4.08 -9.08 1.83
C TRP A 109 -4.69 -8.21 0.73
N HIS A 110 -3.86 -7.35 0.10
CA HIS A 110 -4.32 -6.35 -0.85
C HIS A 110 -4.48 -6.96 -2.24
N ILE A 111 -5.70 -6.94 -2.75
CA ILE A 111 -6.03 -7.41 -4.10
C ILE A 111 -6.61 -6.28 -4.95
N SER A 112 -6.42 -6.34 -6.25
CA SER A 112 -6.86 -5.33 -7.21
C SER A 112 -7.48 -5.98 -8.44
N HIS A 113 -8.62 -5.46 -8.90
CA HIS A 113 -9.25 -5.91 -10.15
C HIS A 113 -8.47 -5.40 -11.36
N ILE A 114 -7.94 -6.30 -12.19
CA ILE A 114 -6.96 -6.01 -13.26
C ILE A 114 -7.47 -4.92 -14.21
N ALA A 115 -8.51 -5.20 -14.97
CA ALA A 115 -8.96 -4.33 -16.05
C ALA A 115 -9.42 -2.95 -15.57
N GLN A 116 -10.15 -2.89 -14.46
CA GLN A 116 -10.71 -1.63 -13.96
C GLN A 116 -9.66 -0.77 -13.26
N SER A 117 -8.76 -1.38 -12.48
CA SER A 117 -7.69 -0.63 -11.83
C SER A 117 -6.70 -0.08 -12.85
N GLU A 118 -6.37 -0.82 -13.91
CA GLU A 118 -5.51 -0.34 -14.99
C GLU A 118 -6.11 0.88 -15.69
N GLN A 119 -7.40 0.83 -16.02
CA GLN A 119 -8.12 1.94 -16.62
C GLN A 119 -8.12 3.18 -15.71
N LEU A 120 -8.43 3.02 -14.43
CA LEU A 120 -8.52 4.15 -13.49
C LEU A 120 -7.14 4.72 -13.13
N MET A 121 -6.13 3.86 -12.96
CA MET A 121 -4.75 4.30 -12.70
C MET A 121 -4.19 5.15 -13.86
N SER A 122 -4.62 4.95 -15.09
CA SER A 122 -4.20 5.77 -16.22
C SER A 122 -4.60 7.25 -16.07
N HIS A 123 -5.60 7.56 -15.25
CA HIS A 123 -6.04 8.92 -14.95
C HIS A 123 -5.33 9.54 -13.73
N LEU A 124 -4.65 8.75 -12.92
CA LEU A 124 -3.87 9.25 -11.78
C LEU A 124 -2.50 9.74 -12.25
N SER A 125 -2.48 10.88 -12.92
CA SER A 125 -1.24 11.49 -13.40
C SER A 125 -0.47 12.20 -12.29
N LEU A 126 0.83 12.44 -12.54
CA LEU A 126 1.68 13.25 -11.66
C LEU A 126 1.08 14.66 -11.41
N GLU A 127 0.46 15.26 -12.44
CA GLU A 127 -0.17 16.58 -12.36
C GLU A 127 -1.39 16.56 -11.43
N VAL A 128 -2.26 15.56 -11.58
CA VAL A 128 -3.43 15.38 -10.70
C VAL A 128 -2.99 15.25 -9.24
N LEU A 129 -1.99 14.42 -8.98
CA LEU A 129 -1.48 14.21 -7.64
C LEU A 129 -0.79 15.48 -7.09
N HIS A 130 -0.02 16.19 -7.90
CA HIS A 130 0.60 17.45 -7.53
C HIS A 130 -0.45 18.47 -7.05
N ASN A 131 -1.53 18.65 -7.81
CA ASN A 131 -2.58 19.59 -7.47
C ASN A 131 -3.32 19.18 -6.18
N CYS A 132 -3.61 17.89 -6.01
CA CYS A 132 -4.22 17.36 -4.80
C CYS A 132 -3.35 17.65 -3.56
N ILE A 133 -2.06 17.39 -3.63
CA ILE A 133 -1.13 17.63 -2.51
C ILE A 133 -0.98 19.13 -2.24
N LYS A 134 -0.86 19.95 -3.26
CA LYS A 134 -0.72 21.41 -3.15
C LYS A 134 -1.87 22.04 -2.39
N GLU A 135 -3.10 21.58 -2.62
CA GLU A 135 -4.32 22.08 -1.98
C GLU A 135 -4.57 21.46 -0.59
N SER A 136 -3.83 20.44 -0.20
CA SER A 136 -4.01 19.75 1.08
C SER A 136 -3.33 20.46 2.25
N ASP A 137 -3.76 20.14 3.48
CA ASP A 137 -3.10 20.54 4.74
C ASP A 137 -2.11 19.47 5.23
N LEU A 138 -1.37 18.89 4.30
CA LEU A 138 -0.43 17.80 4.58
C LEU A 138 0.84 18.32 5.23
N LEU A 139 1.25 17.73 6.33
CA LEU A 139 2.57 17.97 6.93
C LEU A 139 3.66 17.37 6.02
N GLY A 140 4.79 18.08 5.90
CA GLY A 140 5.85 17.69 4.96
C GLY A 140 5.52 17.97 3.51
N LYS A 141 4.46 18.75 3.21
CA LYS A 141 4.00 19.06 1.86
C LYS A 141 5.11 19.57 0.94
N ASP A 142 5.93 20.49 1.38
CA ASP A 142 7.01 21.08 0.57
C ASP A 142 8.06 20.03 0.18
N ALA A 143 8.42 19.15 1.12
CA ALA A 143 9.32 18.03 0.83
C ALA A 143 8.70 17.06 -0.17
N ILE A 144 7.41 16.74 -0.03
CA ILE A 144 6.68 15.88 -0.95
C ILE A 144 6.63 16.51 -2.35
N LEU A 145 6.23 17.77 -2.48
CA LEU A 145 6.13 18.45 -3.78
C LEU A 145 7.49 18.54 -4.48
N THR A 146 8.56 18.82 -3.73
CA THR A 146 9.93 18.87 -4.25
C THR A 146 10.38 17.53 -4.83
N HIS A 147 9.99 16.42 -4.21
CA HIS A 147 10.40 15.08 -4.59
C HIS A 147 9.29 14.26 -5.28
N LEU A 148 8.16 14.91 -5.64
CA LEU A 148 6.97 14.22 -6.10
C LEU A 148 7.19 13.29 -7.31
N PRO A 149 7.99 13.65 -8.34
CA PRO A 149 8.25 12.71 -9.43
C PRO A 149 8.86 11.39 -8.95
N ALA A 150 9.88 11.45 -8.10
CA ALA A 150 10.53 10.25 -7.57
C ALA A 150 9.63 9.43 -6.63
N LEU A 151 8.81 10.12 -5.82
CA LEU A 151 7.82 9.45 -4.96
C LEU A 151 6.71 8.80 -5.77
N TYR A 152 6.25 9.44 -6.84
CA TYR A 152 5.24 8.89 -7.76
C TYR A 152 5.76 7.61 -8.42
N GLU A 153 6.94 7.64 -9.03
CA GLU A 153 7.58 6.47 -9.64
C GLU A 153 7.77 5.34 -8.65
N ARG A 154 8.18 5.65 -7.43
CA ARG A 154 8.54 4.66 -6.44
C ARG A 154 7.35 4.04 -5.70
N PHE A 155 6.32 4.83 -5.38
CA PHE A 155 5.25 4.42 -4.46
C PHE A 155 3.85 4.39 -5.08
N VAL A 156 3.65 5.03 -6.25
CA VAL A 156 2.32 5.09 -6.87
C VAL A 156 2.20 4.09 -8.02
N ILE A 157 3.17 4.09 -8.94
CA ILE A 157 3.11 3.24 -10.13
C ILE A 157 3.99 1.99 -10.07
N ASN A 158 4.88 1.89 -9.09
CA ASN A 158 5.74 0.72 -8.89
C ASN A 158 4.99 -0.41 -8.19
N VAL A 159 4.26 -1.18 -8.96
CA VAL A 159 3.45 -2.32 -8.50
C VAL A 159 3.81 -3.60 -9.25
N SER A 160 3.57 -4.75 -8.64
CA SER A 160 3.69 -6.05 -9.31
C SER A 160 2.74 -6.11 -10.51
N PRO A 161 3.18 -6.56 -11.69
CA PRO A 161 2.29 -6.73 -12.82
C PRO A 161 1.33 -7.91 -12.58
N PRO A 162 0.11 -7.87 -13.16
CA PRO A 162 -0.76 -9.06 -13.19
C PRO A 162 -0.06 -10.24 -13.83
N ALA A 163 -0.37 -11.45 -13.36
CA ALA A 163 0.10 -12.66 -14.01
C ALA A 163 -0.36 -12.68 -15.47
N LYS A 164 0.54 -13.03 -16.40
CA LYS A 164 0.17 -13.17 -17.82
C LYS A 164 -0.83 -14.31 -17.94
N GLN A 165 -2.02 -14.01 -18.44
CA GLN A 165 -2.95 -15.04 -18.89
C GLN A 165 -2.41 -15.60 -20.22
N TYR A 166 -2.05 -16.89 -20.24
CA TYR A 166 -1.67 -17.62 -21.45
C TYR A 166 -2.88 -18.30 -22.05
#